data_cfe8306f132d0a69e18cae7c2ed10664
#
_entry.id   cfe8306f132d0a69e18cae7c2ed10664
#
_cell.length_a   1.000
_cell.length_b   1.000
_cell.length_c   1.000
_cell.angle_alpha   90.00
_cell.angle_beta   90.00
_cell.angle_gamma   90.00
#
_symmetry.space_group_name_H-M   'P 1'
#
loop_
_entity.id
_entity.type
_entity.pdbx_description
1 polymer ?
#
loop_
_entity_poly.entity_id
_entity_poly.type
_entity_poly.pdbx_seq_one_letter_code
_entity_poly.pdbx_strand_id
1 'polypeptide(L)'
;VTCKAAIARDEWTIGLQPLIRLGRKKVLADAVLSARRGFLHVNIANVSVRLPATGIWSGQVLVAAKTIIAAAAAPPAGDPIEIIARAGRLQIGSLTAPCVVETDGSDGVALDTAGLDGPVHKANRAIVKKAAKLLEPLGVTEADVERLVDSRGKFGARPTQTEDLF
;
A
#
# COMPACT_ATOMS: atom_id res chain seq x y z
N VAL A 1 16.79 -2.99 -11.46
CA VAL A 1 15.52 -2.50 -10.90
C VAL A 1 15.77 -2.00 -9.50
N THR A 2 15.25 -0.83 -9.18
CA THR A 2 15.37 -0.22 -7.86
C THR A 2 13.98 0.01 -7.31
N CYS A 3 13.68 -0.58 -6.14
CA CYS A 3 12.47 -0.33 -5.40
C CYS A 3 12.78 0.67 -4.30
N LYS A 4 12.06 1.78 -4.25
CA LYS A 4 12.22 2.80 -3.20
C LYS A 4 10.84 3.16 -2.65
N ALA A 5 10.70 3.12 -1.33
CA ALA A 5 9.52 3.57 -0.61
C ALA A 5 9.93 4.41 0.59
N ALA A 6 9.10 5.38 0.94
CA ALA A 6 9.24 6.19 2.14
C ALA A 6 7.93 6.12 2.92
N ILE A 7 8.01 5.85 4.21
CA ILE A 7 6.87 5.63 5.10
C ILE A 7 7.05 6.52 6.32
N ALA A 8 6.02 7.26 6.70
CA ALA A 8 6.04 8.06 7.91
C ALA A 8 6.32 7.17 9.14
N ARG A 9 7.14 7.66 10.06
CA ARG A 9 7.58 6.89 11.22
C ARG A 9 6.43 6.37 12.08
N ASP A 10 5.39 7.17 12.26
CA ASP A 10 4.21 6.78 13.02
C ASP A 10 3.44 5.65 12.34
N GLU A 11 3.29 5.74 11.02
CA GLU A 11 2.65 4.69 10.21
C GLU A 11 3.44 3.37 10.25
N TRP A 12 4.77 3.46 10.22
CA TRP A 12 5.65 2.32 10.41
C TRP A 12 5.43 1.66 11.76
N THR A 13 5.48 2.45 12.82
CA THR A 13 5.39 1.96 14.21
C THR A 13 4.02 1.34 14.48
N ILE A 14 2.93 1.98 14.07
CA ILE A 14 1.57 1.51 14.30
C ILE A 14 1.25 0.32 13.38
N GLY A 15 1.56 0.44 12.10
CA GLY A 15 1.17 -0.55 11.10
C GLY A 15 1.87 -1.90 11.26
N LEU A 16 3.10 -1.91 11.77
CA LEU A 16 3.86 -3.15 11.97
C LEU A 16 3.65 -3.82 13.34
N GLN A 17 2.84 -3.26 14.22
CA GLN A 17 2.53 -3.86 15.53
C GLN A 17 2.09 -5.34 15.45
N PRO A 18 1.26 -5.76 14.48
CA PRO A 18 0.88 -7.17 14.35
C PRO A 18 2.08 -8.09 14.10
N LEU A 19 3.11 -7.61 13.40
CA LEU A 19 4.32 -8.39 13.07
C LEU A 19 5.23 -8.57 14.28
N ILE A 20 5.26 -7.63 15.21
CA ILE A 20 6.05 -7.75 16.46
C ILE A 20 5.55 -8.94 17.29
N ARG A 21 4.25 -9.20 17.27
CA ARG A 21 3.66 -10.36 17.95
C ARG A 21 4.09 -11.69 17.33
N LEU A 22 4.34 -11.71 16.02
CA LEU A 22 4.87 -12.88 15.32
C LEU A 22 6.30 -13.19 15.74
N GLY A 23 7.11 -12.19 16.08
CA GLY A 23 8.51 -12.36 16.50
C GLY A 23 8.68 -13.17 17.78
N ARG A 24 7.61 -13.36 18.55
CA ARG A 24 7.61 -14.25 19.72
C ARG A 24 7.49 -15.73 19.35
N LYS A 25 7.14 -16.03 18.09
CA LYS A 25 7.09 -17.38 17.55
C LYS A 25 8.29 -17.57 16.62
N LYS A 26 8.83 -18.77 16.54
CA LYS A 26 9.92 -19.09 15.62
C LYS A 26 9.37 -19.08 14.18
N VAL A 27 9.42 -17.93 13.52
CA VAL A 27 8.96 -17.77 12.13
C VAL A 27 10.13 -18.01 11.20
N LEU A 28 10.08 -19.09 10.44
CA LEU A 28 11.07 -19.47 9.41
C LEU A 28 10.63 -19.05 8.00
N ALA A 29 9.60 -18.19 7.88
CA ALA A 29 9.08 -17.74 6.62
C ALA A 29 9.85 -16.52 6.09
N ASP A 30 9.74 -16.28 4.79
CA ASP A 30 10.16 -15.04 4.18
C ASP A 30 9.04 -14.00 4.27
N ALA A 31 9.43 -12.74 4.35
CA ALA A 31 8.55 -11.61 4.18
C ALA A 31 8.51 -11.22 2.70
N VAL A 32 7.33 -10.99 2.18
CA VAL A 32 7.10 -10.50 0.82
C VAL A 32 6.64 -9.05 0.90
N LEU A 33 7.43 -8.16 0.32
CA LEU A 33 7.08 -6.76 0.18
C LEU A 33 6.61 -6.49 -1.25
N SER A 34 5.46 -5.89 -1.39
CA SER A 34 4.90 -5.49 -2.69
C SER A 34 4.19 -4.16 -2.57
N ALA A 35 4.08 -3.43 -3.67
CA ALA A 35 3.39 -2.15 -3.68
C ALA A 35 2.06 -2.24 -4.41
N ARG A 36 1.03 -1.64 -3.87
CA ARG A 36 -0.27 -1.55 -4.52
C ARG A 36 -1.04 -0.31 -4.04
N ARG A 37 -1.47 0.52 -4.98
CA ARG A 37 -2.39 1.65 -4.73
C ARG A 37 -1.95 2.60 -3.60
N GLY A 38 -0.71 3.05 -3.60
CA GLY A 38 -0.21 3.97 -2.58
C GLY A 38 0.15 3.32 -1.24
N PHE A 39 0.16 1.98 -1.17
CA PHE A 39 0.53 1.23 0.01
C PHE A 39 1.66 0.26 -0.28
N LEU A 40 2.58 0.15 0.66
CA LEU A 40 3.49 -0.97 0.75
C LEU A 40 2.81 -2.08 1.55
N HIS A 41 2.67 -3.24 0.94
CA HIS A 41 2.15 -4.44 1.57
C HIS A 41 3.31 -5.28 2.08
N VAL A 42 3.22 -5.71 3.32
CA VAL A 42 4.16 -6.63 3.95
C VAL A 42 3.41 -7.89 4.36
N ASN A 43 3.77 -9.00 3.75
CA ASN A 43 3.15 -10.30 4.01
C ASN A 43 4.17 -11.23 4.65
N ILE A 44 3.84 -11.78 5.81
CA ILE A 44 4.65 -12.77 6.53
C ILE A 44 3.71 -13.90 6.96
N ALA A 45 3.94 -15.11 6.45
CA ALA A 45 3.06 -16.24 6.67
C ALA A 45 1.59 -15.89 6.36
N ASN A 46 0.71 -15.92 7.35
CA ASN A 46 -0.71 -15.59 7.23
C ASN A 46 -1.07 -14.18 7.71
N VAL A 47 -0.07 -13.35 8.01
CA VAL A 47 -0.27 -11.96 8.43
C VAL A 47 0.10 -11.02 7.29
N SER A 48 -0.83 -10.17 6.92
CA SER A 48 -0.66 -9.12 5.93
C SER A 48 -0.90 -7.76 6.57
N VAL A 49 0.04 -6.85 6.41
CA VAL A 49 -0.10 -5.46 6.81
C VAL A 49 0.11 -4.55 5.60
N ARG A 50 -0.51 -3.39 5.64
CA ARG A 50 -0.35 -2.36 4.62
C ARG A 50 0.05 -1.05 5.26
N LEU A 51 1.03 -0.38 4.68
CA LEU A 51 1.58 0.87 5.16
C LEU A 51 1.42 1.92 4.08
N PRO A 52 0.84 3.08 4.36
CA PRO A 52 0.87 4.20 3.42
C PRO A 52 2.32 4.53 3.07
N ALA A 53 2.63 4.60 1.79
CA ALA A 53 3.99 4.80 1.33
C ALA A 53 4.02 5.68 0.09
N THR A 54 5.12 6.42 -0.07
CA THR A 54 5.44 7.19 -1.28
C THR A 54 6.70 6.61 -1.92
N GLY A 55 6.86 6.80 -3.22
CA GLY A 55 8.05 6.34 -3.94
C GLY A 55 7.72 5.55 -5.20
N ILE A 56 8.67 4.71 -5.63
CA ILE A 56 8.55 3.84 -6.81
C ILE A 56 8.90 2.42 -6.39
N TRP A 57 8.02 1.48 -6.70
CA TRP A 57 8.21 0.08 -6.37
C TRP A 57 7.86 -0.80 -7.55
N SER A 58 8.70 -1.79 -7.83
CA SER A 58 8.52 -2.69 -8.96
C SER A 58 8.61 -4.14 -8.50
N GLY A 59 7.58 -4.92 -8.80
CA GLY A 59 7.52 -6.34 -8.47
C GLY A 59 7.42 -6.64 -6.98
N GLN A 60 8.04 -7.73 -6.57
CA GLN A 60 8.04 -8.21 -5.19
C GLN A 60 9.47 -8.30 -4.65
N VAL A 61 9.63 -8.02 -3.37
CA VAL A 61 10.91 -8.15 -2.67
C VAL A 61 10.74 -9.19 -1.56
N LEU A 62 11.51 -10.25 -1.64
CA LEU A 62 11.54 -11.31 -0.63
C LEU A 62 12.73 -11.09 0.29
N VAL A 63 12.48 -11.09 1.58
CA VAL A 63 13.50 -10.92 2.61
C VAL A 63 13.17 -11.81 3.82
N ALA A 64 14.16 -12.22 4.57
CA ALA A 64 13.91 -13.01 5.78
C ALA A 64 12.96 -12.26 6.74
N ALA A 65 11.88 -12.90 7.17
CA ALA A 65 10.86 -12.31 8.05
C ALA A 65 11.45 -11.69 9.31
N LYS A 66 12.49 -12.31 9.89
CA LYS A 66 13.22 -11.80 11.06
C LYS A 66 13.74 -10.38 10.87
N THR A 67 14.13 -10.00 9.64
CA THR A 67 14.61 -8.67 9.33
C THR A 67 13.52 -7.62 9.49
N ILE A 68 12.34 -7.90 8.93
CA ILE A 68 11.18 -7.00 9.03
C ILE A 68 10.68 -6.92 10.47
N ILE A 69 10.61 -8.05 11.17
CA ILE A 69 10.20 -8.11 12.57
C ILE A 69 11.17 -7.32 13.47
N ALA A 70 12.47 -7.44 13.23
CA ALA A 70 13.48 -6.66 13.96
C ALA A 70 13.34 -5.15 13.69
N ALA A 71 13.15 -4.76 12.42
CA ALA A 71 12.92 -3.36 12.06
C ALA A 71 11.58 -2.80 12.61
N ALA A 72 10.58 -3.66 12.79
CA ALA A 72 9.33 -3.30 13.43
C ALA A 72 9.49 -3.09 14.95
N ALA A 73 10.23 -3.98 15.61
CA ALA A 73 10.48 -3.92 17.06
C ALA A 73 11.42 -2.76 17.46
N ALA A 74 12.39 -2.44 16.61
CA ALA A 74 13.31 -1.33 16.77
C ALA A 74 13.29 -0.46 15.51
N PRO A 75 12.34 0.47 15.37
CA PRO A 75 12.20 1.30 14.19
C PRO A 75 13.50 2.07 13.89
N PRO A 76 13.99 2.05 12.65
CA PRO A 76 15.17 2.79 12.25
C PRO A 76 15.02 4.31 12.51
N ALA A 77 16.13 4.99 12.66
CA ALA A 77 16.12 6.45 12.78
C ALA A 77 15.66 7.10 11.46
N GLY A 78 15.02 8.26 11.59
CA GLY A 78 14.54 9.05 10.46
C GLY A 78 13.02 9.09 10.38
N ASP A 79 12.53 10.14 9.72
CA ASP A 79 11.14 10.34 9.38
C ASP A 79 11.10 11.20 8.09
N PRO A 80 10.65 10.63 6.98
CA PRO A 80 10.15 9.26 6.81
C PRO A 80 11.26 8.18 6.86
N ILE A 81 10.85 6.94 7.16
CA ILE A 81 11.73 5.78 7.08
C ILE A 81 11.84 5.39 5.61
N GLU A 82 13.04 5.42 5.07
CA GLU A 82 13.31 5.00 3.69
C GLU A 82 13.55 3.49 3.60
N ILE A 83 12.93 2.87 2.61
CA ILE A 83 13.12 1.47 2.25
C ILE A 83 13.64 1.44 0.81
N ILE A 84 14.78 0.81 0.61
CA ILE A 84 15.41 0.70 -0.71
C ILE A 84 15.80 -0.75 -0.95
N ALA A 85 15.27 -1.36 -2.01
CA ALA A 85 15.72 -2.66 -2.45
C ALA A 85 16.46 -2.52 -3.81
N ARG A 86 17.72 -2.90 -3.81
CA ARG A 86 18.59 -2.81 -4.98
C ARG A 86 19.68 -3.85 -4.93
N ALA A 87 19.98 -4.47 -6.08
CA ALA A 87 21.12 -5.38 -6.25
C ALA A 87 21.19 -6.48 -5.18
N GLY A 88 20.06 -7.11 -4.84
CA GLY A 88 19.99 -8.20 -3.86
C GLY A 88 20.12 -7.77 -2.41
N ARG A 89 20.01 -6.47 -2.13
CA ARG A 89 20.03 -5.90 -0.76
C ARG A 89 18.81 -5.06 -0.51
N LEU A 90 18.20 -5.27 0.64
CA LEU A 90 17.16 -4.42 1.21
C LEU A 90 17.77 -3.55 2.30
N GLN A 91 17.58 -2.26 2.17
CA GLN A 91 17.93 -1.28 3.19
C GLN A 91 16.65 -0.68 3.78
N ILE A 92 16.56 -0.65 5.10
CA ILE A 92 15.46 -0.01 5.86
C ILE A 92 16.11 0.97 6.83
N GLY A 93 16.11 2.24 6.49
CA GLY A 93 16.92 3.22 7.21
C GLY A 93 18.39 2.82 7.25
N SER A 94 18.94 2.56 8.43
CA SER A 94 20.32 2.09 8.62
C SER A 94 20.48 0.55 8.58
N LEU A 95 19.38 -0.20 8.64
CA LEU A 95 19.41 -1.67 8.58
C LEU A 95 19.61 -2.14 7.15
N THR A 96 20.50 -3.10 6.93
CA THR A 96 20.69 -3.73 5.62
C THR A 96 20.60 -5.25 5.72
N ALA A 97 19.89 -5.89 4.80
CA ALA A 97 19.74 -7.33 4.73
C ALA A 97 19.77 -7.83 3.28
N PRO A 98 20.15 -9.08 3.03
CA PRO A 98 20.01 -9.69 1.73
C PRO A 98 18.53 -9.86 1.37
N CYS A 99 18.20 -9.66 0.11
CA CYS A 99 16.86 -9.86 -0.43
C CYS A 99 16.90 -10.39 -1.86
N VAL A 100 15.76 -10.93 -2.29
CA VAL A 100 15.53 -11.29 -3.69
C VAL A 100 14.49 -10.33 -4.24
N VAL A 101 14.77 -9.72 -5.38
CA VAL A 101 13.81 -8.85 -6.08
C VAL A 101 13.27 -9.63 -7.27
N GLU A 102 11.98 -9.95 -7.22
CA GLU A 102 11.25 -10.58 -8.31
C GLU A 102 10.49 -9.50 -9.09
N THR A 103 10.84 -9.32 -10.34
CA THR A 103 10.17 -8.38 -11.23
C THR A 103 9.20 -9.12 -12.11
N ASP A 104 7.97 -8.67 -12.15
CA ASP A 104 6.93 -9.18 -13.04
C ASP A 104 6.96 -8.55 -14.43
N GLY A 105 8.03 -7.84 -14.78
CA GLY A 105 8.19 -7.16 -16.06
C GLY A 105 7.33 -5.90 -16.20
N SER A 106 6.61 -5.52 -15.16
CA SER A 106 5.87 -4.26 -15.13
C SER A 106 6.81 -3.09 -14.82
N ASP A 107 6.58 -1.97 -15.46
CA ASP A 107 7.20 -0.69 -15.07
C ASP A 107 6.84 -0.39 -13.61
N GLY A 108 7.79 0.14 -12.86
CA GLY A 108 7.63 0.42 -11.44
C GLY A 108 6.33 1.16 -11.13
N VAL A 109 5.58 0.69 -10.14
CA VAL A 109 4.36 1.32 -9.69
C VAL A 109 4.71 2.51 -8.81
N ALA A 110 4.29 3.71 -9.21
CA ALA A 110 4.40 4.88 -8.34
C ALA A 110 3.51 4.68 -7.11
N LEU A 111 4.10 4.83 -5.93
CA LEU A 111 3.40 4.74 -4.64
C LEU A 111 2.80 6.07 -4.22
N ASP A 112 2.96 7.11 -5.03
CA ASP A 112 2.45 8.43 -4.70
C ASP A 112 0.92 8.47 -4.84
N THR A 113 0.23 8.81 -3.76
CA THR A 113 -1.22 9.02 -3.75
C THR A 113 -1.62 10.28 -4.50
N ALA A 114 -0.70 11.22 -4.73
CA ALA A 114 -0.94 12.42 -5.55
C ALA A 114 -0.99 12.09 -7.05
N GLY A 115 -0.45 10.95 -7.48
CA GLY A 115 -0.43 10.48 -8.86
C GLY A 115 -1.59 9.58 -9.26
N LEU A 116 -2.75 9.69 -8.60
CA LEU A 116 -3.96 8.93 -8.97
C LEU A 116 -4.56 9.30 -10.34
N ASP A 117 -3.90 10.17 -11.10
CA ASP A 117 -4.26 10.51 -12.49
C ASP A 117 -3.81 9.45 -13.52
N GLY A 118 -3.33 8.30 -13.07
CA GLY A 118 -2.85 7.21 -13.90
C GLY A 118 -3.95 6.26 -14.45
N PRO A 119 -3.54 5.08 -14.95
CA PRO A 119 -4.44 4.06 -15.54
C PRO A 119 -5.59 3.62 -14.64
N VAL A 120 -5.43 3.72 -13.32
CA VAL A 120 -6.47 3.40 -12.33
C VAL A 120 -7.65 4.37 -12.44
N HIS A 121 -7.39 5.67 -12.71
CA HIS A 121 -8.44 6.65 -12.95
C HIS A 121 -9.23 6.37 -14.23
N LYS A 122 -8.57 5.92 -15.31
CA LYS A 122 -9.24 5.53 -16.54
C LYS A 122 -10.13 4.31 -16.35
N ALA A 123 -9.65 3.31 -15.61
CA ALA A 123 -10.42 2.11 -15.28
C ALA A 123 -11.61 2.46 -14.36
N ASN A 124 -11.42 3.33 -13.38
CA ASN A 124 -12.48 3.81 -12.51
C ASN A 124 -13.53 4.63 -13.27
N ARG A 125 -13.13 5.49 -14.21
CA ARG A 125 -14.06 6.23 -15.08
C ARG A 125 -14.92 5.29 -15.93
N ALA A 126 -14.35 4.22 -16.48
CA ALA A 126 -15.11 3.23 -17.24
C ALA A 126 -16.12 2.49 -16.34
N ILE A 127 -15.75 2.16 -15.11
CA ILE A 127 -16.63 1.54 -14.11
C ILE A 127 -17.74 2.50 -13.71
N VAL A 128 -17.40 3.77 -13.43
CA VAL A 128 -18.35 4.83 -13.08
C VAL A 128 -19.38 5.03 -14.19
N LYS A 129 -18.95 5.12 -15.46
CA LYS A 129 -19.86 5.24 -16.60
C LYS A 129 -20.78 4.05 -16.73
N LYS A 130 -20.26 2.85 -16.55
CA LYS A 130 -21.04 1.61 -16.61
C LYS A 130 -22.06 1.52 -15.48
N ALA A 131 -21.67 1.91 -14.28
CA ALA A 131 -22.55 1.97 -13.11
C ALA A 131 -23.63 3.04 -13.28
N ALA A 132 -23.28 4.24 -13.76
CA ALA A 132 -24.24 5.32 -14.03
C ALA A 132 -25.28 4.90 -15.05
N LYS A 133 -24.86 4.21 -16.12
CA LYS A 133 -25.80 3.70 -17.14
C LYS A 133 -26.77 2.66 -16.58
N LEU A 134 -26.33 1.82 -15.63
CA LEU A 134 -27.18 0.83 -14.97
C LEU A 134 -28.16 1.47 -13.98
N LEU A 135 -27.78 2.60 -13.39
CA LEU A 135 -28.58 3.31 -12.37
C LEU A 135 -29.38 4.48 -12.95
N GLU A 136 -29.25 4.76 -14.24
CA GLU A 136 -30.00 5.80 -14.96
C GLU A 136 -31.52 5.70 -14.75
N PRO A 137 -32.15 4.49 -14.77
CA PRO A 137 -33.58 4.35 -14.50
C PRO A 137 -33.99 4.80 -13.09
N LEU A 138 -33.04 4.90 -12.15
CA LEU A 138 -33.27 5.35 -10.77
C LEU A 138 -32.96 6.84 -10.57
N GLY A 139 -32.65 7.59 -11.64
CA GLY A 139 -32.34 9.01 -11.57
C GLY A 139 -30.95 9.32 -11.01
N VAL A 140 -30.06 8.35 -10.92
CA VAL A 140 -28.69 8.51 -10.44
C VAL A 140 -27.81 9.00 -11.60
N THR A 141 -27.09 10.10 -11.39
CA THR A 141 -26.19 10.69 -12.39
C THR A 141 -24.77 10.16 -12.28
N GLU A 142 -23.96 10.34 -13.32
CA GLU A 142 -22.53 10.01 -13.31
C GLU A 142 -21.78 10.72 -12.17
N ALA A 143 -22.16 12.00 -11.90
CA ALA A 143 -21.59 12.76 -10.80
C ALA A 143 -21.90 12.18 -9.43
N ASP A 144 -23.07 11.59 -9.24
CA ASP A 144 -23.44 10.93 -7.98
C ASP A 144 -22.64 9.65 -7.77
N VAL A 145 -22.40 8.89 -8.83
CA VAL A 145 -21.57 7.69 -8.79
C VAL A 145 -20.11 8.06 -8.50
N GLU A 146 -19.58 9.11 -9.11
CA GLU A 146 -18.23 9.62 -8.83
C GLU A 146 -18.08 10.02 -7.37
N ARG A 147 -19.05 10.75 -6.80
CA ARG A 147 -19.04 11.13 -5.38
C ARG A 147 -19.04 9.91 -4.46
N LEU A 148 -19.80 8.87 -4.79
CA LEU A 148 -19.82 7.63 -4.02
C LEU A 148 -18.49 6.87 -4.09
N VAL A 149 -17.84 6.85 -5.23
CA VAL A 149 -16.52 6.22 -5.42
C VAL A 149 -15.45 7.00 -4.67
N ASP A 150 -15.46 8.33 -4.76
CA ASP A 150 -14.52 9.20 -4.07
C ASP A 150 -14.70 9.17 -2.55
N SER A 151 -15.94 9.08 -2.05
CA SER A 151 -16.22 8.99 -0.63
C SER A 151 -15.75 7.66 -0.01
N ARG A 152 -15.75 6.57 -0.78
CA ARG A 152 -15.18 5.27 -0.36
C ARG A 152 -13.67 5.24 -0.36
N GLY A 153 -13.02 6.12 -1.11
CA GLY A 153 -11.56 6.28 -1.10
C GLY A 153 -11.04 6.98 0.15
N LYS A 154 -11.88 7.74 0.84
CA LYS A 154 -11.57 8.39 2.12
C LYS A 154 -12.04 7.49 3.26
N PHE A 155 -11.19 6.60 3.72
CA PHE A 155 -11.45 5.81 4.92
C PHE A 155 -11.73 6.74 6.10
N GLY A 156 -12.95 6.71 6.64
CA GLY A 156 -13.35 7.44 7.85
C GLY A 156 -14.31 8.59 7.65
N ALA A 157 -14.58 9.08 6.46
CA ALA A 157 -15.70 9.96 6.23
C ALA A 157 -16.99 9.13 6.21
N ARG A 158 -17.75 9.12 7.29
CA ARG A 158 -19.16 8.75 7.21
C ARG A 158 -19.77 9.56 6.08
N PRO A 159 -20.55 8.95 5.16
CA PRO A 159 -21.37 9.74 4.26
C PRO A 159 -22.18 10.67 5.13
N THR A 160 -21.91 11.96 5.03
CA THR A 160 -22.77 12.96 5.61
C THR A 160 -24.12 12.77 4.95
N GLN A 161 -24.99 12.22 5.74
CA GLN A 161 -26.45 12.16 5.62
C GLN A 161 -27.03 12.44 4.24
N THR A 162 -27.58 11.42 3.70
CA THR A 162 -28.70 11.42 2.76
C THR A 162 -29.94 12.16 3.32
N GLU A 163 -29.76 13.39 3.79
CA GLU A 163 -30.91 14.19 4.22
C GLU A 163 -31.60 14.91 3.05
N ASP A 164 -31.00 14.87 1.86
CA ASP A 164 -31.56 15.49 0.66
C ASP A 164 -32.12 14.51 -0.38
N LEU A 165 -32.42 13.25 0.00
CA LEU A 165 -33.01 12.25 -0.90
C LEU A 165 -34.51 11.97 -0.62
N PHE A 166 -35.21 12.88 0.06
CA PHE A 166 -36.67 12.85 0.18
C PHE A 166 -37.28 14.18 -0.13
#